data_a41aa14210ebebc374b22c7dd7ca884b
#
_entry.id   a41aa14210ebebc374b22c7dd7ca884b
#
_cell.length_a   1.000
_cell.length_b   1.000
_cell.length_c   1.000
_cell.angle_alpha   90.00
_cell.angle_beta   90.00
_cell.angle_gamma   90.00
#
_symmetry.space_group_name_H-M   'P 1'
#
loop_
_entity.id
_entity.type
_entity.pdbx_description
1 polymer ?
#
loop_
_entity_poly.entity_id
_entity_poly.type
_entity_poly.pdbx_seq_one_letter_code
_entity_poly.pdbx_strand_id
1 'polypeptide(L)'
;MIKVGINGFGRIGRCLARHIMSERSDMELVQINASGGTDTNMHLLKYDSVHGRYTGPIHEPIIWSQERDIRLIKWYDVDVVFECTGAFRDGHACEHHITGGADKVVISSPAKNVDRTVVYGVNHLSIEINDQIISNASCTTNCLAPLVKVLDENFTILSGQMTTIHSYTGDQSTIDKKHKDPYRSRAGGVNIIPTSTGAAKNIGLVYPPVNGKLMGSSIRVPTPNVSCVDLTVNVEHEVNEQAINTALKESTLNGMKGIIGYSDEPLVSSDFNTTKESCIFAPQQTRVVDNTMVRVLSWYDNEWAFACRMADVAKYVGEMI
;
A
#
# COMPACT_ATOMS: atom_id res chain seq x y z
N MET A 1 20.09 9.09 10.69
CA MET A 1 19.43 9.00 9.35
C MET A 1 19.41 7.53 8.99
N ILE A 2 18.26 7.02 8.65
CA ILE A 2 18.09 5.58 8.34
C ILE A 2 18.53 5.34 6.90
N LYS A 3 19.48 4.44 6.71
CA LYS A 3 20.02 4.06 5.40
C LYS A 3 19.20 2.96 4.78
N VAL A 4 18.68 3.19 3.59
CA VAL A 4 17.75 2.26 2.97
C VAL A 4 18.22 1.74 1.61
N GLY A 5 17.87 0.48 1.35
CA GLY A 5 18.08 -0.18 0.07
C GLY A 5 16.75 -0.56 -0.60
N ILE A 6 16.72 -0.60 -1.92
CA ILE A 6 15.53 -1.02 -2.68
C ILE A 6 15.90 -2.24 -3.54
N ASN A 7 15.22 -3.36 -3.32
CA ASN A 7 15.25 -4.52 -4.21
C ASN A 7 14.03 -4.50 -5.13
N GLY A 8 14.25 -4.26 -6.42
CA GLY A 8 13.18 -4.12 -7.42
C GLY A 8 12.78 -2.67 -7.69
N PHE A 9 13.14 -2.17 -8.87
CA PHE A 9 12.91 -0.78 -9.27
C PHE A 9 11.75 -0.65 -10.27
N GLY A 10 10.65 -1.36 -9.93
CA GLY A 10 9.35 -1.27 -10.63
C GLY A 10 8.57 -0.02 -10.23
N ARG A 11 7.24 -0.05 -10.38
CA ARG A 11 6.36 1.08 -10.02
C ARG A 11 6.57 1.53 -8.57
N ILE A 12 6.43 0.59 -7.62
CA ILE A 12 6.53 0.91 -6.18
C ILE A 12 7.95 1.35 -5.80
N GLY A 13 8.99 0.63 -6.26
CA GLY A 13 10.38 1.02 -5.96
C GLY A 13 10.74 2.42 -6.45
N ARG A 14 10.24 2.83 -7.64
CA ARG A 14 10.47 4.20 -8.14
C ARG A 14 9.66 5.27 -7.40
N CYS A 15 8.40 5.00 -7.06
CA CYS A 15 7.62 5.92 -6.22
C CYS A 15 8.29 6.12 -4.85
N LEU A 16 8.76 5.00 -4.25
CA LEU A 16 9.46 5.03 -2.98
C LEU A 16 10.78 5.83 -3.07
N ALA A 17 11.60 5.60 -4.10
CA ALA A 17 12.84 6.35 -4.32
C ALA A 17 12.57 7.86 -4.48
N ARG A 18 11.57 8.23 -5.28
CA ARG A 18 11.16 9.64 -5.44
C ARG A 18 10.72 10.25 -4.10
N HIS A 19 9.90 9.54 -3.34
CA HIS A 19 9.40 10.00 -2.04
C HIS A 19 10.55 10.18 -1.03
N ILE A 20 11.45 9.19 -0.92
CA ILE A 20 12.61 9.27 -0.04
C ILE A 20 13.48 10.47 -0.39
N MET A 21 13.88 10.61 -1.64
CA MET A 21 14.79 11.67 -2.06
C MET A 21 14.19 13.08 -1.98
N SER A 22 12.84 13.22 -2.10
CA SER A 22 12.21 14.55 -2.10
C SER A 22 11.68 14.99 -0.74
N GLU A 23 11.29 14.06 0.12
CA GLU A 23 10.42 14.38 1.25
C GLU A 23 10.84 13.76 2.58
N ARG A 24 11.83 12.85 2.55
CA ARG A 24 12.25 12.10 3.74
C ARG A 24 13.69 12.46 4.13
N SER A 25 13.84 13.58 4.82
CA SER A 25 15.14 13.99 5.38
C SER A 25 15.65 13.07 6.50
N ASP A 26 14.81 12.17 6.99
CA ASP A 26 15.12 11.15 7.99
C ASP A 26 15.71 9.85 7.40
N MET A 27 15.71 9.74 6.04
CA MET A 27 16.20 8.56 5.31
C MET A 27 17.23 8.93 4.25
N GLU A 28 18.12 7.98 3.97
CA GLU A 28 19.11 8.04 2.88
C GLU A 28 18.98 6.80 2.00
N LEU A 29 18.71 6.99 0.71
CA LEU A 29 18.70 5.90 -0.26
C LEU A 29 20.13 5.63 -0.72
N VAL A 30 20.72 4.54 -0.25
CA VAL A 30 22.15 4.22 -0.48
C VAL A 30 22.36 3.16 -1.55
N GLN A 31 21.39 2.24 -1.74
CA GLN A 31 21.56 1.15 -2.71
C GLN A 31 20.25 0.76 -3.41
N ILE A 32 20.35 0.46 -4.69
CA ILE A 32 19.25 -0.08 -5.50
C ILE A 32 19.73 -1.33 -6.22
N ASN A 33 19.02 -2.45 -6.02
CA ASN A 33 19.16 -3.64 -6.85
C ASN A 33 18.01 -3.72 -7.84
N ALA A 34 18.31 -3.69 -9.14
CA ALA A 34 17.29 -3.66 -10.18
C ALA A 34 17.73 -4.39 -11.44
N SER A 35 16.79 -5.03 -12.12
CA SER A 35 17.00 -5.54 -13.47
C SER A 35 17.10 -4.39 -14.48
N GLY A 36 17.86 -4.60 -15.55
CA GLY A 36 18.10 -3.58 -16.59
C GLY A 36 19.28 -2.66 -16.26
N GLY A 37 19.69 -1.87 -17.24
CA GLY A 37 20.81 -0.93 -17.08
C GLY A 37 20.45 0.27 -16.21
N THR A 38 21.45 0.85 -15.56
CA THR A 38 21.29 2.06 -14.73
C THR A 38 20.66 3.21 -15.52
N ASP A 39 21.10 3.45 -16.77
CA ASP A 39 20.56 4.52 -17.62
C ASP A 39 19.04 4.37 -17.85
N THR A 40 18.57 3.15 -18.14
CA THR A 40 17.13 2.89 -18.29
C THR A 40 16.37 3.11 -17.00
N ASN A 41 16.89 2.66 -15.87
CA ASN A 41 16.28 2.85 -14.58
C ASN A 41 16.24 4.32 -14.17
N MET A 42 17.31 5.08 -14.42
CA MET A 42 17.36 6.53 -14.21
C MET A 42 16.40 7.28 -15.15
N HIS A 43 16.28 6.86 -16.41
CA HIS A 43 15.27 7.42 -17.32
C HIS A 43 13.85 7.22 -16.77
N LEU A 44 13.51 6.02 -16.32
CA LEU A 44 12.19 5.69 -15.74
C LEU A 44 11.95 6.33 -14.37
N LEU A 45 13.01 6.61 -13.60
CA LEU A 45 12.91 7.42 -12.39
C LEU A 45 12.52 8.86 -12.73
N LYS A 46 13.13 9.41 -13.78
CA LYS A 46 12.93 10.81 -14.19
C LYS A 46 11.59 11.04 -14.89
N TYR A 47 11.16 10.10 -15.74
CA TYR A 47 9.95 10.24 -16.55
C TYR A 47 8.96 9.15 -16.21
N ASP A 48 7.78 9.54 -15.76
CA ASP A 48 6.71 8.63 -15.37
C ASP A 48 5.39 9.09 -15.98
N SER A 49 4.68 8.16 -16.64
CA SER A 49 3.42 8.47 -17.33
C SER A 49 2.26 8.73 -16.38
N VAL A 50 2.38 8.32 -15.11
CA VAL A 50 1.36 8.46 -14.07
C VAL A 50 1.68 9.64 -13.15
N HIS A 51 2.90 9.65 -12.60
CA HIS A 51 3.33 10.64 -11.61
C HIS A 51 4.13 11.82 -12.24
N GLY A 52 4.20 11.86 -13.55
CA GLY A 52 4.86 12.95 -14.27
C GLY A 52 6.39 12.96 -14.14
N ARG A 53 6.98 14.06 -14.55
CA ARG A 53 8.42 14.25 -14.52
C ARG A 53 8.91 14.51 -13.10
N TYR A 54 9.90 13.73 -12.66
CA TYR A 54 10.60 13.98 -11.42
C TYR A 54 11.59 15.14 -11.57
N THR A 55 11.46 16.16 -10.73
CA THR A 55 12.30 17.36 -10.70
C THR A 55 13.02 17.53 -9.36
N GLY A 56 12.81 16.57 -8.45
CA GLY A 56 13.46 16.57 -7.14
C GLY A 56 14.95 16.23 -7.22
N PRO A 57 15.65 16.31 -6.09
CA PRO A 57 17.06 15.99 -6.01
C PRO A 57 17.31 14.50 -6.27
N ILE A 58 18.46 14.18 -6.85
CA ILE A 58 18.99 12.83 -6.90
C ILE A 58 20.23 12.86 -6.02
N HIS A 59 20.15 12.20 -4.88
CA HIS A 59 21.27 12.12 -3.95
C HIS A 59 22.24 11.05 -4.42
N GLU A 60 23.47 11.43 -4.70
CA GLU A 60 24.55 10.51 -5.10
C GLU A 60 25.64 10.48 -4.00
N PRO A 61 26.38 9.39 -3.88
CA PRO A 61 26.35 8.20 -4.73
C PRO A 61 25.28 7.18 -4.31
N ILE A 62 24.53 6.63 -5.29
CA ILE A 62 23.68 5.46 -5.11
C ILE A 62 24.42 4.25 -5.66
N ILE A 63 24.57 3.19 -4.88
CA ILE A 63 25.14 1.92 -5.34
C ILE A 63 24.09 1.19 -6.19
N TRP A 64 24.42 0.90 -7.44
CA TRP A 64 23.56 0.12 -8.34
C TRP A 64 24.07 -1.30 -8.47
N SER A 65 23.19 -2.29 -8.23
CA SER A 65 23.45 -3.70 -8.50
C SER A 65 22.38 -4.30 -9.41
N GLN A 66 22.70 -5.39 -10.08
CA GLN A 66 21.81 -6.07 -11.03
C GLN A 66 21.67 -7.55 -10.72
N GLU A 67 21.79 -7.91 -9.45
CA GLU A 67 21.75 -9.29 -9.01
C GLU A 67 20.32 -9.83 -9.11
N ARG A 68 20.15 -10.98 -9.77
CA ARG A 68 18.85 -11.63 -9.96
C ARG A 68 18.58 -12.71 -8.91
N ASP A 69 19.64 -13.26 -8.36
CA ASP A 69 19.53 -14.24 -7.28
C ASP A 69 19.61 -13.52 -5.94
N ILE A 70 18.50 -13.49 -5.23
CA ILE A 70 18.39 -12.83 -3.92
C ILE A 70 19.47 -13.29 -2.93
N ARG A 71 19.96 -14.54 -3.06
CA ARG A 71 21.00 -15.12 -2.20
C ARG A 71 22.38 -14.48 -2.41
N LEU A 72 22.60 -13.82 -3.54
CA LEU A 72 23.85 -13.18 -3.93
C LEU A 72 23.86 -11.68 -3.70
N ILE A 73 22.70 -11.08 -3.42
CA ILE A 73 22.63 -9.63 -3.14
C ILE A 73 23.40 -9.34 -1.85
N LYS A 74 24.27 -8.32 -1.92
CA LYS A 74 24.94 -7.76 -0.75
C LYS A 74 24.48 -6.33 -0.55
N TRP A 75 24.10 -6.02 0.68
CA TRP A 75 23.72 -4.69 1.11
C TRP A 75 24.88 -4.07 1.86
N TYR A 76 25.27 -2.88 1.42
CA TYR A 76 26.43 -2.19 1.99
C TYR A 76 25.93 -0.99 2.77
N ASP A 77 26.04 -1.06 4.11
CA ASP A 77 25.65 0.03 5.01
C ASP A 77 24.14 0.38 4.85
N VAL A 78 23.28 -0.65 4.86
CA VAL A 78 21.83 -0.54 4.70
C VAL A 78 21.14 -1.06 5.96
N ASP A 79 20.40 -0.20 6.65
CA ASP A 79 19.60 -0.56 7.82
C ASP A 79 18.32 -1.30 7.40
N VAL A 80 17.58 -0.76 6.42
CA VAL A 80 16.29 -1.31 5.99
C VAL A 80 16.26 -1.54 4.48
N VAL A 81 15.93 -2.77 4.06
CA VAL A 81 15.67 -3.11 2.66
C VAL A 81 14.17 -3.09 2.36
N PHE A 82 13.80 -2.42 1.29
CA PHE A 82 12.47 -2.51 0.70
C PHE A 82 12.44 -3.59 -0.37
N GLU A 83 11.71 -4.69 -0.13
CA GLU A 83 11.48 -5.74 -1.13
C GLU A 83 10.32 -5.36 -2.04
N CYS A 84 10.63 -4.85 -3.23
CA CYS A 84 9.69 -4.29 -4.20
C CYS A 84 9.60 -5.08 -5.52
N THR A 85 10.20 -6.28 -5.61
CA THR A 85 10.16 -7.08 -6.85
C THR A 85 8.80 -7.73 -7.07
N GLY A 86 8.03 -7.97 -6.00
CA GLY A 86 6.81 -8.76 -6.02
C GLY A 86 7.04 -10.26 -6.25
N ALA A 87 8.29 -10.70 -6.36
CA ALA A 87 8.67 -12.11 -6.53
C ALA A 87 8.80 -12.83 -5.18
N PHE A 88 9.30 -12.14 -4.16
CA PHE A 88 9.56 -12.70 -2.83
C PHE A 88 8.45 -12.29 -1.88
N ARG A 89 7.51 -13.23 -1.66
CA ARG A 89 6.33 -13.07 -0.79
C ARG A 89 6.30 -14.09 0.34
N ASP A 90 7.49 -14.51 0.75
CA ASP A 90 7.71 -15.45 1.83
C ASP A 90 8.88 -14.94 2.67
N GLY A 91 8.68 -14.85 4.00
CA GLY A 91 9.68 -14.33 4.92
C GLY A 91 11.00 -15.12 4.84
N HIS A 92 10.93 -16.45 4.74
CA HIS A 92 12.13 -17.29 4.61
C HIS A 92 12.97 -16.97 3.36
N ALA A 93 12.32 -16.60 2.25
CA ALA A 93 13.06 -16.13 1.07
C ALA A 93 13.69 -14.74 1.32
N CYS A 94 13.04 -13.90 2.11
CA CYS A 94 13.53 -12.55 2.41
C CYS A 94 14.65 -12.54 3.48
N GLU A 95 14.85 -13.62 4.25
CA GLU A 95 16.02 -13.79 5.14
C GLU A 95 17.35 -13.60 4.41
N HIS A 96 17.37 -13.80 3.09
CA HIS A 96 18.57 -13.55 2.29
C HIS A 96 18.96 -12.07 2.25
N HIS A 97 18.06 -11.14 2.47
CA HIS A 97 18.42 -9.73 2.62
C HIS A 97 19.13 -9.48 3.94
N ILE A 98 18.71 -10.14 5.01
CA ILE A 98 19.37 -10.07 6.33
C ILE A 98 20.79 -10.67 6.24
N THR A 99 20.90 -11.88 5.70
CA THR A 99 22.22 -12.51 5.50
C THR A 99 23.09 -11.74 4.48
N GLY A 100 22.47 -10.94 3.65
CA GLY A 100 23.12 -10.04 2.70
C GLY A 100 23.68 -8.76 3.32
N GLY A 101 23.31 -8.44 4.58
CA GLY A 101 23.84 -7.31 5.34
C GLY A 101 22.84 -6.23 5.73
N ALA A 102 21.52 -6.43 5.53
CA ALA A 102 20.50 -5.53 6.04
C ALA A 102 20.03 -5.94 7.45
N ASP A 103 19.61 -4.99 8.27
CA ASP A 103 19.07 -5.29 9.60
C ASP A 103 17.57 -5.63 9.56
N LYS A 104 16.81 -4.97 8.71
CA LYS A 104 15.36 -5.13 8.57
C LYS A 104 14.93 -5.22 7.10
N VAL A 105 13.77 -5.82 6.86
CA VAL A 105 13.15 -5.92 5.52
C VAL A 105 11.68 -5.49 5.59
N VAL A 106 11.27 -4.60 4.69
CA VAL A 106 9.86 -4.21 4.49
C VAL A 106 9.39 -4.69 3.12
N ILE A 107 8.44 -5.63 3.10
CA ILE A 107 7.94 -6.25 1.87
C ILE A 107 6.74 -5.46 1.34
N SER A 108 6.76 -5.11 0.06
CA SER A 108 5.74 -4.32 -0.64
C SER A 108 4.49 -5.11 -1.06
N SER A 109 4.18 -6.19 -0.38
CA SER A 109 3.02 -7.04 -0.68
C SER A 109 2.62 -7.90 0.50
N PRO A 110 1.39 -8.45 0.52
CA PRO A 110 1.07 -9.52 1.45
C PRO A 110 2.07 -10.67 1.32
N ALA A 111 2.59 -11.12 2.44
CA ALA A 111 3.60 -12.18 2.51
C ALA A 111 3.26 -13.20 3.59
N LYS A 112 3.81 -14.41 3.47
CA LYS A 112 3.70 -15.49 4.46
C LYS A 112 5.00 -15.60 5.23
N ASN A 113 4.95 -16.27 6.39
CA ASN A 113 6.15 -16.57 7.19
C ASN A 113 6.98 -15.31 7.50
N VAL A 114 6.31 -14.19 7.73
CA VAL A 114 6.90 -12.93 8.17
C VAL A 114 6.70 -12.75 9.67
N ASP A 115 7.57 -12.00 10.32
CA ASP A 115 7.43 -11.71 11.74
C ASP A 115 6.16 -10.92 12.01
N ARG A 116 5.85 -9.95 11.14
CA ARG A 116 4.67 -9.10 11.29
C ARG A 116 4.07 -8.69 9.94
N THR A 117 2.73 -8.67 9.84
CA THR A 117 2.01 -7.96 8.79
C THR A 117 1.39 -6.71 9.38
N VAL A 118 1.69 -5.56 8.80
CA VAL A 118 1.27 -4.27 9.37
C VAL A 118 0.56 -3.37 8.37
N VAL A 119 -0.30 -2.53 8.91
CA VAL A 119 -0.82 -1.31 8.30
C VAL A 119 -0.48 -0.15 9.22
N TYR A 120 0.29 0.80 8.72
CA TYR A 120 0.68 1.97 9.50
C TYR A 120 -0.55 2.78 9.92
N GLY A 121 -0.59 3.21 11.18
CA GLY A 121 -1.76 3.85 11.79
C GLY A 121 -2.77 2.88 12.39
N VAL A 122 -2.72 1.58 12.05
CA VAL A 122 -3.65 0.57 12.58
C VAL A 122 -2.98 -0.31 13.63
N ASN A 123 -1.93 -1.04 13.24
CA ASN A 123 -1.25 -1.99 14.13
C ASN A 123 0.28 -1.89 14.12
N HIS A 124 0.88 -0.86 13.51
CA HIS A 124 2.34 -0.72 13.43
C HIS A 124 3.02 -0.69 14.81
N LEU A 125 2.31 -0.24 15.86
CA LEU A 125 2.80 -0.27 17.23
C LEU A 125 2.97 -1.68 17.82
N SER A 126 2.49 -2.72 17.11
CA SER A 126 2.71 -4.12 17.51
C SER A 126 4.05 -4.68 17.03
N ILE A 127 4.82 -3.91 16.26
CA ILE A 127 6.15 -4.33 15.83
C ILE A 127 7.09 -4.37 17.04
N GLU A 128 7.82 -5.46 17.16
CA GLU A 128 8.80 -5.68 18.22
C GLU A 128 10.23 -5.49 17.71
N ILE A 129 11.16 -5.18 18.59
CA ILE A 129 12.57 -4.93 18.25
C ILE A 129 13.21 -6.12 17.49
N ASN A 130 12.77 -7.33 17.79
CA ASN A 130 13.28 -8.55 17.16
C ASN A 130 12.60 -8.88 15.83
N ASP A 131 11.52 -8.19 15.46
CA ASP A 131 10.87 -8.38 14.15
C ASP A 131 11.81 -7.86 13.06
N GLN A 132 12.27 -8.72 12.16
CA GLN A 132 13.21 -8.37 11.09
C GLN A 132 12.54 -8.27 9.73
N ILE A 133 11.52 -9.09 9.48
CA ILE A 133 10.86 -9.19 8.17
C ILE A 133 9.39 -8.82 8.31
N ILE A 134 9.03 -7.65 7.79
CA ILE A 134 7.72 -7.05 7.96
C ILE A 134 7.02 -6.94 6.60
N SER A 135 5.78 -7.42 6.51
CA SER A 135 4.91 -7.17 5.36
C SER A 135 4.11 -5.89 5.56
N ASN A 136 4.17 -4.96 4.60
CA ASN A 136 3.31 -3.76 4.57
C ASN A 136 1.89 -4.05 4.03
N ALA A 137 1.46 -5.32 4.07
CA ALA A 137 0.18 -5.75 3.52
C ALA A 137 0.00 -5.37 2.03
N SER A 138 -1.20 -4.99 1.60
CA SER A 138 -1.48 -4.49 0.25
C SER A 138 -1.95 -3.04 0.27
N CYS A 139 -1.88 -2.34 -0.87
CA CYS A 139 -2.43 -1.00 -1.02
C CYS A 139 -3.92 -0.94 -0.65
N THR A 140 -4.70 -1.95 -1.08
CA THR A 140 -6.13 -2.06 -0.72
C THR A 140 -6.32 -2.28 0.79
N THR A 141 -5.49 -3.10 1.45
CA THR A 141 -5.56 -3.30 2.90
C THR A 141 -5.19 -2.02 3.64
N ASN A 142 -4.21 -1.25 3.14
CA ASN A 142 -3.84 0.04 3.71
C ASN A 142 -4.96 1.09 3.62
N CYS A 143 -5.79 1.04 2.57
CA CYS A 143 -6.99 1.87 2.47
C CYS A 143 -8.12 1.37 3.39
N LEU A 144 -8.39 0.06 3.37
CA LEU A 144 -9.54 -0.54 4.05
C LEU A 144 -9.39 -0.54 5.58
N ALA A 145 -8.21 -0.88 6.11
CA ALA A 145 -8.04 -1.12 7.55
C ALA A 145 -8.26 0.13 8.41
N PRO A 146 -7.78 1.34 8.06
CA PRO A 146 -8.10 2.55 8.82
C PRO A 146 -9.60 2.87 8.83
N LEU A 147 -10.30 2.71 7.69
CA LEU A 147 -11.74 2.94 7.62
C LEU A 147 -12.50 1.99 8.54
N VAL A 148 -12.19 0.69 8.42
CA VAL A 148 -12.82 -0.35 9.23
C VAL A 148 -12.58 -0.13 10.70
N LYS A 149 -11.35 0.23 11.10
CA LYS A 149 -11.01 0.53 12.49
C LYS A 149 -11.87 1.66 13.05
N VAL A 150 -11.99 2.78 12.33
CA VAL A 150 -12.81 3.92 12.78
C VAL A 150 -14.29 3.54 12.85
N LEU A 151 -14.81 2.82 11.87
CA LEU A 151 -16.22 2.39 11.87
C LEU A 151 -16.52 1.38 12.99
N ASP A 152 -15.64 0.42 13.21
CA ASP A 152 -15.83 -0.61 14.25
C ASP A 152 -15.73 -0.03 15.67
N GLU A 153 -14.74 0.82 15.91
CA GLU A 153 -14.55 1.48 17.21
C GLU A 153 -15.71 2.41 17.62
N ASN A 154 -16.40 3.01 16.64
CA ASN A 154 -17.52 3.91 16.89
C ASN A 154 -18.90 3.24 16.83
N PHE A 155 -19.06 2.21 15.99
CA PHE A 155 -20.39 1.70 15.65
C PHE A 155 -20.50 0.16 15.73
N THR A 156 -19.43 -0.56 16.00
CA THR A 156 -19.33 -2.03 16.09
C THR A 156 -19.81 -2.74 14.83
N ILE A 157 -18.90 -3.14 13.97
CA ILE A 157 -19.20 -3.88 12.73
C ILE A 157 -19.63 -5.30 13.06
N LEU A 158 -20.81 -5.71 12.58
CA LEU A 158 -21.35 -7.07 12.69
C LEU A 158 -20.94 -7.92 11.49
N SER A 159 -21.08 -7.38 10.28
CA SER A 159 -20.74 -8.04 9.01
C SER A 159 -20.55 -7.00 7.91
N GLY A 160 -19.94 -7.40 6.80
CA GLY A 160 -19.83 -6.48 5.68
C GLY A 160 -19.20 -7.07 4.43
N GLN A 161 -19.27 -6.29 3.38
CA GLN A 161 -18.68 -6.60 2.08
C GLN A 161 -17.95 -5.38 1.55
N MET A 162 -16.75 -5.58 1.02
CA MET A 162 -16.04 -4.56 0.29
C MET A 162 -15.80 -4.96 -1.17
N THR A 163 -15.90 -4.00 -2.06
CA THR A 163 -15.44 -4.13 -3.43
C THR A 163 -14.38 -3.08 -3.69
N THR A 164 -13.19 -3.48 -4.10
CA THR A 164 -12.25 -2.50 -4.62
C THR A 164 -12.39 -2.38 -6.14
N ILE A 165 -12.69 -1.17 -6.60
CA ILE A 165 -12.62 -0.77 -8.00
C ILE A 165 -11.18 -0.30 -8.20
N HIS A 166 -10.37 -1.14 -8.85
CA HIS A 166 -8.91 -1.02 -8.80
C HIS A 166 -8.34 -0.72 -10.19
N SER A 167 -7.42 0.22 -10.26
CA SER A 167 -6.63 0.46 -11.47
C SER A 167 -5.91 -0.82 -11.92
N TYR A 168 -5.64 -0.95 -13.22
CA TYR A 168 -4.76 -2.03 -13.69
C TYR A 168 -3.33 -1.83 -13.17
N THR A 169 -2.58 -2.90 -13.01
CA THR A 169 -1.21 -2.87 -12.51
C THR A 169 -0.27 -3.63 -13.45
N GLY A 170 1.03 -3.61 -13.19
CA GLY A 170 2.02 -4.35 -13.96
C GLY A 170 1.81 -5.87 -14.01
N ASP A 171 0.90 -6.42 -13.20
CA ASP A 171 0.45 -7.81 -13.25
C ASP A 171 -0.46 -8.08 -14.48
N GLN A 172 -1.05 -7.02 -15.05
CA GLN A 172 -1.93 -7.09 -16.21
C GLN A 172 -1.22 -6.60 -17.47
N SER A 173 -1.43 -7.31 -18.58
CA SER A 173 -0.82 -6.96 -19.85
C SER A 173 -1.61 -5.90 -20.61
N THR A 174 -0.94 -5.20 -21.53
CA THR A 174 -1.58 -4.25 -22.45
C THR A 174 -2.43 -4.95 -23.52
N ILE A 175 -2.07 -6.18 -23.87
CA ILE A 175 -2.82 -7.08 -24.78
C ILE A 175 -3.00 -8.44 -24.11
N ASP A 176 -3.91 -9.28 -24.60
CA ASP A 176 -4.17 -10.61 -24.05
C ASP A 176 -2.86 -11.43 -24.01
N LYS A 177 -2.54 -11.98 -22.83
CA LYS A 177 -1.31 -12.72 -22.58
C LYS A 177 -1.54 -13.83 -21.56
N LYS A 178 -0.81 -14.93 -21.69
CA LYS A 178 -0.85 -16.04 -20.72
C LYS A 178 -0.61 -15.55 -19.29
N HIS A 179 -1.56 -15.86 -18.41
CA HIS A 179 -1.50 -15.61 -16.98
C HIS A 179 -2.11 -16.79 -16.22
N LYS A 180 -1.70 -17.04 -14.97
CA LYS A 180 -2.24 -18.12 -14.12
C LYS A 180 -3.73 -17.93 -13.79
N ASP A 181 -4.18 -16.68 -13.70
CA ASP A 181 -5.57 -16.29 -13.56
C ASP A 181 -6.12 -15.93 -14.94
N PRO A 182 -7.12 -16.68 -15.49
CA PRO A 182 -7.68 -16.42 -16.80
C PRO A 182 -8.27 -15.02 -16.98
N TYR A 183 -8.85 -14.45 -15.92
CA TYR A 183 -9.36 -13.08 -15.97
C TYR A 183 -8.25 -12.06 -16.18
N ARG A 184 -7.12 -12.21 -15.47
CA ARG A 184 -5.94 -11.32 -15.61
C ARG A 184 -5.13 -11.56 -16.86
N SER A 185 -5.45 -12.62 -17.63
CA SER A 185 -4.85 -12.84 -18.95
C SER A 185 -5.34 -11.86 -20.01
N ARG A 186 -6.43 -11.14 -19.73
CA ARG A 186 -7.04 -10.18 -20.65
C ARG A 186 -6.42 -8.79 -20.51
N ALA A 187 -6.45 -8.02 -21.61
CA ALA A 187 -5.90 -6.68 -21.70
C ALA A 187 -6.51 -5.73 -20.65
N GLY A 188 -5.68 -5.18 -19.76
CA GLY A 188 -6.13 -4.37 -18.62
C GLY A 188 -6.69 -3.01 -19.01
N GLY A 189 -6.16 -2.39 -20.09
CA GLY A 189 -6.53 -1.04 -20.51
C GLY A 189 -7.86 -0.91 -21.26
N VAL A 190 -8.54 -2.02 -21.58
CA VAL A 190 -9.78 -2.04 -22.38
C VAL A 190 -10.91 -2.90 -21.79
N ASN A 191 -10.70 -3.49 -20.62
CA ASN A 191 -11.65 -4.41 -20.00
C ASN A 191 -11.94 -4.07 -18.54
N ILE A 192 -13.18 -4.29 -18.11
CA ILE A 192 -13.57 -4.40 -16.71
C ILE A 192 -13.37 -5.87 -16.31
N ILE A 193 -12.48 -6.15 -15.36
CA ILE A 193 -12.02 -7.50 -15.06
C ILE A 193 -12.35 -7.85 -13.60
N PRO A 194 -13.27 -8.78 -13.33
CA PRO A 194 -13.47 -9.32 -11.99
C PRO A 194 -12.26 -10.16 -11.58
N THR A 195 -11.81 -9.99 -10.35
CA THR A 195 -10.68 -10.76 -9.82
C THR A 195 -10.78 -10.91 -8.30
N SER A 196 -10.01 -11.81 -7.75
CA SER A 196 -9.94 -11.99 -6.30
C SER A 196 -9.11 -10.89 -5.63
N THR A 197 -9.42 -10.62 -4.38
CA THR A 197 -8.60 -9.82 -3.47
C THR A 197 -8.46 -10.51 -2.12
N GLY A 198 -7.25 -10.49 -1.57
CA GLY A 198 -7.01 -10.94 -0.20
C GLY A 198 -7.25 -9.87 0.86
N ALA A 199 -7.61 -8.64 0.47
CA ALA A 199 -7.64 -7.51 1.40
C ALA A 199 -8.63 -7.73 2.57
N ALA A 200 -9.85 -8.16 2.30
CA ALA A 200 -10.84 -8.42 3.35
C ALA A 200 -10.45 -9.60 4.24
N LYS A 201 -9.79 -10.63 3.69
CA LYS A 201 -9.28 -11.75 4.50
C LYS A 201 -8.11 -11.32 5.37
N ASN A 202 -7.24 -10.47 4.83
CA ASN A 202 -6.04 -10.03 5.52
C ASN A 202 -6.31 -8.95 6.58
N ILE A 203 -7.51 -8.33 6.56
CA ILE A 203 -7.84 -7.31 7.56
C ILE A 203 -7.84 -7.89 8.98
N GLY A 204 -8.27 -9.12 9.16
CA GLY A 204 -8.25 -9.79 10.46
C GLY A 204 -6.84 -10.01 11.03
N LEU A 205 -5.78 -9.96 10.18
CA LEU A 205 -4.39 -10.01 10.64
C LEU A 205 -3.92 -8.68 11.24
N VAL A 206 -4.44 -7.56 10.73
CA VAL A 206 -4.00 -6.21 11.14
C VAL A 206 -5.00 -5.54 12.09
N TYR A 207 -6.27 -5.96 12.06
CA TYR A 207 -7.32 -5.51 12.96
C TYR A 207 -8.22 -6.69 13.37
N PRO A 208 -7.82 -7.48 14.38
CA PRO A 208 -8.49 -8.71 14.81
C PRO A 208 -9.99 -8.60 15.17
N PRO A 209 -10.54 -7.47 15.69
CA PRO A 209 -11.95 -7.37 16.06
C PRO A 209 -12.93 -7.68 14.92
N VAL A 210 -12.52 -7.52 13.66
CA VAL A 210 -13.36 -7.80 12.47
C VAL A 210 -12.97 -9.09 11.75
N ASN A 211 -12.17 -9.94 12.37
CA ASN A 211 -11.76 -11.20 11.74
C ASN A 211 -13.00 -12.07 11.41
N GLY A 212 -13.12 -12.48 10.15
CA GLY A 212 -14.25 -13.29 9.66
C GLY A 212 -15.55 -12.52 9.40
N LYS A 213 -15.63 -11.23 9.74
CA LYS A 213 -16.84 -10.41 9.53
C LYS A 213 -16.92 -9.78 8.13
N LEU A 214 -15.83 -9.70 7.39
CA LEU A 214 -15.79 -9.02 6.09
C LEU A 214 -15.46 -9.97 4.93
N MET A 215 -16.20 -9.82 3.84
CA MET A 215 -15.90 -10.41 2.53
C MET A 215 -15.35 -9.36 1.59
N GLY A 216 -14.60 -9.78 0.56
CA GLY A 216 -14.02 -8.83 -0.40
C GLY A 216 -13.96 -9.37 -1.82
N SER A 217 -14.23 -8.47 -2.76
CA SER A 217 -14.08 -8.66 -4.20
C SER A 217 -13.26 -7.53 -4.81
N SER A 218 -12.77 -7.75 -6.02
CA SER A 218 -12.01 -6.74 -6.77
C SER A 218 -12.46 -6.69 -8.22
N ILE A 219 -12.61 -5.48 -8.74
CA ILE A 219 -12.89 -5.22 -10.15
C ILE A 219 -11.74 -4.35 -10.68
N ARG A 220 -11.00 -4.86 -11.65
CA ARG A 220 -9.99 -4.05 -12.37
C ARG A 220 -10.66 -3.24 -13.46
N VAL A 221 -10.28 -1.98 -13.57
CA VAL A 221 -10.83 -1.02 -14.55
C VAL A 221 -9.73 -0.41 -15.42
N PRO A 222 -10.06 0.11 -16.62
CA PRO A 222 -9.10 0.73 -17.54
C PRO A 222 -8.59 2.10 -17.05
N THR A 223 -8.03 2.14 -15.86
CA THR A 223 -7.50 3.35 -15.22
C THR A 223 -6.06 3.06 -14.77
N PRO A 224 -5.07 3.92 -15.10
CA PRO A 224 -3.66 3.62 -14.87
C PRO A 224 -3.24 3.70 -13.40
N ASN A 225 -3.90 4.53 -12.60
CA ASN A 225 -3.63 4.71 -11.18
C ASN A 225 -4.86 5.25 -10.46
N VAL A 226 -4.84 5.23 -9.16
CA VAL A 226 -5.89 5.53 -8.20
C VAL A 226 -7.04 4.53 -8.28
N SER A 227 -7.32 3.96 -7.16
CA SER A 227 -8.35 2.95 -6.91
C SER A 227 -9.32 3.45 -5.85
N CYS A 228 -10.46 2.78 -5.68
CA CYS A 228 -11.33 3.06 -4.55
C CYS A 228 -11.80 1.78 -3.87
N VAL A 229 -12.10 1.91 -2.59
CA VAL A 229 -12.80 0.90 -1.77
C VAL A 229 -14.24 1.36 -1.62
N ASP A 230 -15.17 0.53 -2.04
CA ASP A 230 -16.61 0.61 -1.76
C ASP A 230 -16.91 -0.41 -0.66
N LEU A 231 -17.16 0.08 0.55
CA LEU A 231 -17.37 -0.73 1.75
C LEU A 231 -18.81 -0.59 2.22
N THR A 232 -19.51 -1.71 2.33
CA THR A 232 -20.83 -1.80 2.95
C THR A 232 -20.75 -2.68 4.19
N VAL A 233 -21.17 -2.17 5.34
CA VAL A 233 -21.18 -2.88 6.62
C VAL A 233 -22.53 -2.77 7.31
N ASN A 234 -22.89 -3.81 8.07
CA ASN A 234 -23.93 -3.74 9.07
C ASN A 234 -23.30 -3.43 10.42
N VAL A 235 -23.82 -2.42 11.10
CA VAL A 235 -23.35 -1.99 12.41
C VAL A 235 -24.38 -2.33 13.50
N GLU A 236 -23.92 -2.40 14.75
CA GLU A 236 -24.77 -2.83 15.87
C GLU A 236 -25.78 -1.74 16.29
N HIS A 237 -25.37 -0.47 16.20
CA HIS A 237 -26.17 0.66 16.66
C HIS A 237 -26.79 1.41 15.51
N GLU A 238 -27.98 1.98 15.72
CA GLU A 238 -28.60 2.86 14.74
C GLU A 238 -27.76 4.10 14.49
N VAL A 239 -27.54 4.42 13.22
CA VAL A 239 -26.73 5.53 12.74
C VAL A 239 -27.41 6.25 11.61
N ASN A 240 -26.89 7.44 11.28
CA ASN A 240 -27.22 8.18 10.07
C ASN A 240 -25.93 8.63 9.36
N GLU A 241 -26.05 9.16 8.14
CA GLU A 241 -24.89 9.59 7.35
C GLU A 241 -24.07 10.66 8.08
N GLN A 242 -24.70 11.55 8.83
CA GLN A 242 -24.03 12.61 9.57
C GLN A 242 -23.10 12.04 10.65
N ALA A 243 -23.56 11.06 11.41
CA ALA A 243 -22.78 10.42 12.45
C ALA A 243 -21.54 9.72 11.87
N ILE A 244 -21.71 8.97 10.78
CA ILE A 244 -20.61 8.30 10.06
C ILE A 244 -19.59 9.34 9.53
N ASN A 245 -20.07 10.38 8.86
CA ASN A 245 -19.23 11.42 8.29
C ASN A 245 -18.46 12.18 9.37
N THR A 246 -19.10 12.45 10.50
CA THR A 246 -18.47 13.11 11.66
C THR A 246 -17.35 12.26 12.25
N ALA A 247 -17.61 10.98 12.54
CA ALA A 247 -16.60 10.08 13.11
C ALA A 247 -15.36 9.95 12.21
N LEU A 248 -15.56 9.79 10.90
CA LEU A 248 -14.46 9.72 9.93
C LEU A 248 -13.73 11.05 9.79
N LYS A 249 -14.43 12.18 9.80
CA LYS A 249 -13.82 13.52 9.77
C LYS A 249 -12.97 13.79 11.02
N GLU A 250 -13.49 13.50 12.19
CA GLU A 250 -12.77 13.68 13.45
C GLU A 250 -11.51 12.79 13.52
N SER A 251 -11.56 11.58 12.99
CA SER A 251 -10.41 10.68 12.93
C SER A 251 -9.24 11.27 12.13
N THR A 252 -9.51 12.08 11.09
CA THR A 252 -8.46 12.75 10.30
C THR A 252 -7.68 13.81 11.08
N LEU A 253 -8.25 14.33 12.13
CA LEU A 253 -7.64 15.36 12.99
C LEU A 253 -6.86 14.72 14.16
N ASN A 254 -7.21 13.50 14.53
CA ASN A 254 -6.72 12.79 15.71
C ASN A 254 -5.91 11.54 15.32
N GLY A 255 -6.33 10.36 15.75
CA GLY A 255 -5.58 9.09 15.65
C GLY A 255 -5.25 8.61 14.23
N MET A 256 -5.93 9.13 13.20
CA MET A 256 -5.70 8.80 11.79
C MET A 256 -5.16 9.98 10.97
N LYS A 257 -4.60 10.99 11.63
CA LYS A 257 -4.00 12.15 10.95
C LYS A 257 -2.89 11.69 9.99
N GLY A 258 -2.97 12.12 8.71
CA GLY A 258 -2.03 11.72 7.66
C GLY A 258 -2.21 10.28 7.14
N ILE A 259 -3.16 9.52 7.71
CA ILE A 259 -3.55 8.17 7.26
C ILE A 259 -4.89 8.22 6.53
N ILE A 260 -5.89 8.87 7.12
CA ILE A 260 -7.18 9.11 6.48
C ILE A 260 -7.23 10.57 6.06
N GLY A 261 -7.45 10.82 4.76
CA GLY A 261 -7.84 12.10 4.19
C GLY A 261 -9.36 12.22 4.11
N TYR A 262 -9.83 13.44 3.88
CA TYR A 262 -11.25 13.75 3.77
C TYR A 262 -11.45 14.74 2.62
N SER A 263 -12.33 14.43 1.67
CA SER A 263 -12.67 15.34 0.57
C SER A 263 -14.18 15.43 0.41
N ASP A 264 -14.72 16.63 0.60
CA ASP A 264 -16.13 16.95 0.39
C ASP A 264 -16.37 17.61 -0.99
N GLU A 265 -15.38 17.60 -1.87
CA GLU A 265 -15.51 18.02 -3.25
C GLU A 265 -15.94 16.85 -4.15
N PRO A 266 -16.67 17.11 -5.26
CA PRO A 266 -17.10 16.07 -6.19
C PRO A 266 -15.96 15.63 -7.13
N LEU A 267 -14.93 15.02 -6.55
CA LEU A 267 -13.71 14.61 -7.24
C LEU A 267 -13.79 13.19 -7.80
N VAL A 268 -12.90 12.89 -8.74
CA VAL A 268 -12.75 11.59 -9.41
C VAL A 268 -11.33 11.04 -9.22
N SER A 269 -11.08 9.82 -9.65
CA SER A 269 -9.81 9.11 -9.40
C SER A 269 -8.56 9.89 -9.77
N SER A 270 -8.55 10.60 -10.91
CA SER A 270 -7.36 11.37 -11.36
C SER A 270 -6.96 12.51 -10.43
N ASP A 271 -7.90 13.04 -9.65
CA ASP A 271 -7.66 14.16 -8.72
C ASP A 271 -6.87 13.71 -7.48
N PHE A 272 -6.86 12.41 -7.21
CA PHE A 272 -6.16 11.81 -6.07
C PHE A 272 -4.80 11.21 -6.45
N ASN A 273 -4.34 11.45 -7.69
CA ASN A 273 -3.03 10.97 -8.11
C ASN A 273 -1.92 11.65 -7.30
N THR A 274 -0.97 10.86 -6.81
CA THR A 274 0.17 11.32 -5.99
C THR A 274 -0.23 11.83 -4.59
N THR A 275 -1.43 11.49 -4.09
CA THR A 275 -1.81 11.74 -2.70
C THR A 275 -1.08 10.80 -1.75
N LYS A 276 -0.86 11.24 -0.49
CA LYS A 276 -0.05 10.52 0.51
C LYS A 276 -0.87 9.71 1.50
N GLU A 277 -2.12 10.07 1.69
CA GLU A 277 -3.01 9.40 2.63
C GLU A 277 -3.34 7.99 2.14
N SER A 278 -3.36 7.03 3.07
CA SER A 278 -3.70 5.62 2.78
C SER A 278 -5.11 5.45 2.23
N CYS A 279 -6.03 6.30 2.66
CA CYS A 279 -7.38 6.41 2.10
C CYS A 279 -7.89 7.84 2.21
N ILE A 280 -8.69 8.27 1.25
CA ILE A 280 -9.35 9.58 1.25
C ILE A 280 -10.84 9.33 1.22
N PHE A 281 -11.49 9.59 2.33
CA PHE A 281 -12.92 9.37 2.53
C PHE A 281 -13.75 10.41 1.76
N ALA A 282 -14.77 9.94 1.04
CA ALA A 282 -15.70 10.75 0.24
C ALA A 282 -17.07 10.81 0.93
N PRO A 283 -17.37 11.83 1.77
CA PRO A 283 -18.57 11.88 2.60
C PRO A 283 -19.87 11.96 1.79
N GLN A 284 -19.84 12.53 0.57
CA GLN A 284 -21.03 12.59 -0.29
C GLN A 284 -21.48 11.21 -0.78
N GLN A 285 -20.62 10.21 -0.67
CA GLN A 285 -20.89 8.84 -1.07
C GLN A 285 -21.39 7.96 0.08
N THR A 286 -21.48 8.52 1.30
CA THR A 286 -22.06 7.81 2.45
C THR A 286 -23.54 7.59 2.23
N ARG A 287 -24.00 6.37 2.49
CA ARG A 287 -25.43 6.00 2.48
C ARG A 287 -25.72 5.12 3.69
N VAL A 288 -26.86 5.36 4.31
CA VAL A 288 -27.36 4.54 5.39
C VAL A 288 -28.76 4.00 5.00
N VAL A 289 -28.93 2.71 5.11
CA VAL A 289 -30.22 2.04 4.85
C VAL A 289 -30.62 1.32 6.12
N ASP A 290 -31.89 1.44 6.50
CA ASP A 290 -32.48 0.82 7.68
C ASP A 290 -31.68 1.11 8.98
N ASN A 291 -31.14 2.31 9.05
CA ASN A 291 -30.34 2.87 10.17
C ASN A 291 -29.10 2.05 10.59
N THR A 292 -28.85 0.89 10.00
CA THR A 292 -27.76 -0.01 10.40
C THR A 292 -26.87 -0.48 9.25
N MET A 293 -27.36 -0.45 8.01
CA MET A 293 -26.55 -0.79 6.84
C MET A 293 -25.88 0.46 6.29
N VAL A 294 -24.57 0.58 6.49
CA VAL A 294 -23.74 1.72 6.14
C VAL A 294 -22.89 1.41 4.91
N ARG A 295 -22.95 2.27 3.90
CA ARG A 295 -22.03 2.23 2.75
C ARG A 295 -21.15 3.48 2.75
N VAL A 296 -19.83 3.29 2.64
CA VAL A 296 -18.82 4.36 2.51
C VAL A 296 -17.91 4.10 1.31
N LEU A 297 -17.38 5.17 0.73
CA LEU A 297 -16.41 5.10 -0.37
C LEU A 297 -15.15 5.87 0.00
N SER A 298 -13.99 5.29 -0.30
CA SER A 298 -12.70 5.95 -0.14
C SER A 298 -11.80 5.71 -1.33
N TRP A 299 -11.09 6.77 -1.73
CA TRP A 299 -10.06 6.77 -2.75
C TRP A 299 -8.69 6.44 -2.18
N TYR A 300 -7.80 5.88 -2.98
CA TYR A 300 -6.41 5.70 -2.61
C TYR A 300 -5.48 5.64 -3.84
N ASP A 301 -4.36 6.34 -3.77
CA ASP A 301 -3.29 6.13 -4.74
C ASP A 301 -2.59 4.80 -4.41
N ASN A 302 -2.83 3.79 -5.24
CA ASN A 302 -2.31 2.44 -4.99
C ASN A 302 -0.80 2.29 -5.21
N GLU A 303 -0.12 3.33 -5.72
CA GLU A 303 1.32 3.38 -5.90
C GLU A 303 2.00 4.35 -4.92
N TRP A 304 1.64 5.64 -4.97
CA TRP A 304 2.30 6.69 -4.19
C TRP A 304 1.99 6.58 -2.70
N ALA A 305 0.72 6.58 -2.31
CA ALA A 305 0.35 6.47 -0.90
C ALA A 305 0.88 5.17 -0.27
N PHE A 306 0.87 4.06 -1.01
CA PHE A 306 1.44 2.81 -0.55
C PHE A 306 2.96 2.90 -0.32
N ALA A 307 3.70 3.58 -1.23
CA ALA A 307 5.13 3.85 -1.05
C ALA A 307 5.39 4.73 0.18
N CYS A 308 4.57 5.75 0.42
CA CYS A 308 4.65 6.57 1.64
C CYS A 308 4.50 5.72 2.91
N ARG A 309 3.53 4.80 2.95
CA ARG A 309 3.35 3.89 4.10
C ARG A 309 4.53 2.95 4.29
N MET A 310 5.13 2.46 3.22
CA MET A 310 6.36 1.67 3.33
C MET A 310 7.49 2.46 3.99
N ALA A 311 7.67 3.73 3.59
CA ALA A 311 8.67 4.61 4.20
C ALA A 311 8.37 4.88 5.68
N ASP A 312 7.10 5.05 6.05
CA ASP A 312 6.73 5.25 7.46
C ASP A 312 6.98 4.00 8.32
N VAL A 313 6.70 2.80 7.79
CA VAL A 313 7.06 1.54 8.47
C VAL A 313 8.57 1.41 8.60
N ALA A 314 9.32 1.73 7.53
CA ALA A 314 10.77 1.66 7.57
C ALA A 314 11.38 2.66 8.57
N LYS A 315 10.81 3.85 8.69
CA LYS A 315 11.19 4.78 9.76
C LYS A 315 11.00 4.16 11.13
N TYR A 316 9.80 3.63 11.38
CA TYR A 316 9.45 3.07 12.68
C TYR A 316 10.38 1.91 13.07
N VAL A 317 10.68 0.98 12.14
CA VAL A 317 11.59 -0.14 12.45
C VAL A 317 13.06 0.28 12.46
N GLY A 318 13.46 1.26 11.66
CA GLY A 318 14.82 1.79 11.63
C GLY A 318 15.18 2.57 12.90
N GLU A 319 14.21 3.16 13.58
CA GLU A 319 14.42 3.80 14.90
C GLU A 319 14.57 2.77 16.04
N MET A 320 14.37 1.47 15.78
CA MET A 320 14.56 0.37 16.73
C MET A 320 15.93 -0.31 16.59
N ILE A 321 16.69 -0.02 15.55
CA ILE A 321 18.05 -0.52 15.33
C ILE A 321 19.04 0.34 16.13
#